data_c7efc0b79c19b1f37c4cba258dc9aa42
#
_entry.id   c7efc0b79c19b1f37c4cba258dc9aa42
#
_cell.length_a   1.000
_cell.length_b   1.000
_cell.length_c   1.000
_cell.angle_alpha   90.00
_cell.angle_beta   90.00
_cell.angle_gamma   90.00
#
_symmetry.space_group_name_H-M   'P 1'
#
loop_
_entity.id
_entity.type
_entity.pdbx_description
1 polymer ?
#
loop_
_entity_poly.entity_id
_entity_poly.type
_entity_poly.pdbx_seq_one_letter_code
_entity_poly.pdbx_strand_id
1 'polypeptide(L)'
;MKNKKILITGATGFIGKNLTATLLQAGFTNLYLYDRENTQAQLEEYCTDADFVFHLAGVNRPQDTKEFYEGNTDFSATLLKTLKEKGNTAPVVVSSSIQALLDNDYGKSKKMGEDLFLENGHNPAFIARLYGVFGKWSRPNYNTVVATFMYNVAHGLPLQINDPDRELTLCYIDDVVAKFIDILENTADYKPGFFEIDTLHKITLGKLAEKITNFGKNRETLVMPALNTLLDQRLYGTYLSYLDEDKFAYQLKKNEDNRGWLAEFIKSDSFGQIFVSTTKPGITRGDHWHHTKVEKFFVLSGKAEIAFRHMITDEIIRYTVEGNTPTVVDIPVGYTHKITNIGDTEVICLFWSSEIFNPEKPDTYYVKVDK
;
A
#
# COMPACT_ATOMS: atom_id res chain seq x y z
N MET A 1 29.17 10.13 2.32
CA MET A 1 27.98 10.10 1.44
C MET A 1 26.76 10.73 2.14
N LYS A 2 26.42 10.37 3.39
CA LYS A 2 25.25 10.92 4.09
C LYS A 2 25.32 12.43 4.46
N ASN A 3 26.50 13.04 4.38
CA ASN A 3 26.71 14.47 4.61
C ASN A 3 26.50 15.35 3.37
N LYS A 4 26.16 14.76 2.21
CA LYS A 4 25.85 15.51 1.00
C LYS A 4 24.72 16.52 1.23
N LYS A 5 24.88 17.72 0.73
CA LYS A 5 23.87 18.77 0.67
C LYS A 5 23.01 18.54 -0.57
N ILE A 6 21.74 18.24 -0.36
CA ILE A 6 20.83 17.80 -1.43
C ILE A 6 19.73 18.85 -1.61
N LEU A 7 19.71 19.49 -2.77
CA LEU A 7 18.64 20.41 -3.15
C LEU A 7 17.46 19.61 -3.76
N ILE A 8 16.27 19.82 -3.22
CA ILE A 8 15.03 19.22 -3.73
C ILE A 8 14.07 20.34 -4.10
N THR A 9 13.86 20.61 -5.39
CA THR A 9 12.84 21.55 -5.84
C THR A 9 11.50 20.84 -5.98
N GLY A 10 10.40 21.49 -5.61
CA GLY A 10 9.09 20.85 -5.53
C GLY A 10 8.98 19.87 -4.35
N ALA A 11 9.68 20.16 -3.26
CA ALA A 11 9.80 19.31 -2.07
C ALA A 11 8.45 18.99 -1.39
N THR A 12 7.48 19.91 -1.45
CA THR A 12 6.12 19.72 -0.91
C THR A 12 5.18 19.00 -1.87
N GLY A 13 5.63 18.71 -3.09
CA GLY A 13 4.89 17.93 -4.10
C GLY A 13 4.82 16.44 -3.75
N PHE A 14 4.07 15.70 -4.55
CA PHE A 14 3.85 14.25 -4.32
C PHE A 14 5.18 13.46 -4.29
N ILE A 15 6.02 13.59 -5.32
CA ILE A 15 7.31 12.89 -5.39
C ILE A 15 8.27 13.47 -4.34
N GLY A 16 8.30 14.81 -4.18
CA GLY A 16 9.17 15.51 -3.23
C GLY A 16 8.97 15.06 -1.79
N LYS A 17 7.72 14.95 -1.31
CA LYS A 17 7.40 14.45 0.04
C LYS A 17 7.91 13.01 0.27
N ASN A 18 7.68 12.12 -0.69
CA ASN A 18 8.12 10.73 -0.59
C ASN A 18 9.65 10.63 -0.62
N LEU A 19 10.32 11.37 -1.51
CA LEU A 19 11.77 11.42 -1.58
C LEU A 19 12.38 11.98 -0.29
N THR A 20 11.87 13.11 0.21
CA THR A 20 12.34 13.74 1.44
C THR A 20 12.22 12.78 2.63
N ALA A 21 11.07 12.14 2.81
CA ALA A 21 10.86 11.17 3.88
C ALA A 21 11.84 9.99 3.80
N THR A 22 12.07 9.46 2.60
CA THR A 22 12.97 8.32 2.40
C THR A 22 14.44 8.72 2.59
N LEU A 23 14.86 9.89 2.13
CA LEU A 23 16.22 10.41 2.34
C LEU A 23 16.50 10.59 3.84
N LEU A 24 15.57 11.18 4.59
CA LEU A 24 15.70 11.33 6.05
C LEU A 24 15.82 9.97 6.75
N GLN A 25 14.96 9.01 6.38
CA GLN A 25 15.03 7.64 6.91
C GLN A 25 16.36 6.96 6.56
N ALA A 26 16.92 7.23 5.37
CA ALA A 26 18.21 6.73 4.93
C ALA A 26 19.40 7.46 5.60
N GLY A 27 19.17 8.47 6.45
CA GLY A 27 20.18 9.21 7.19
C GLY A 27 20.81 10.40 6.45
N PHE A 28 20.21 10.87 5.35
CA PHE A 28 20.56 12.15 4.72
C PHE A 28 19.84 13.28 5.46
N THR A 29 20.57 14.15 6.13
CA THR A 29 19.99 15.21 6.98
C THR A 29 20.19 16.62 6.41
N ASN A 30 21.12 16.79 5.46
CA ASN A 30 21.42 18.11 4.86
C ASN A 30 20.57 18.31 3.60
N LEU A 31 19.26 18.53 3.80
CA LEU A 31 18.28 18.69 2.72
C LEU A 31 17.89 20.16 2.57
N TYR A 32 18.11 20.73 1.39
CA TYR A 32 17.63 22.05 0.97
C TYR A 32 16.28 21.88 0.28
N LEU A 33 15.20 22.13 1.01
CA LEU A 33 13.83 21.99 0.51
C LEU A 33 13.37 23.29 -0.12
N TYR A 34 13.17 23.31 -1.45
CA TYR A 34 12.76 24.47 -2.19
C TYR A 34 11.38 24.28 -2.84
N ASP A 35 10.48 25.25 -2.64
CA ASP A 35 9.13 25.26 -3.21
C ASP A 35 8.68 26.70 -3.51
N ARG A 36 7.43 26.89 -3.93
CA ARG A 36 6.84 28.17 -4.32
C ARG A 36 6.91 29.27 -3.24
N GLU A 37 6.92 28.88 -1.98
CA GLU A 37 7.02 29.77 -0.82
C GLU A 37 8.45 30.34 -0.64
N ASN A 38 9.44 29.72 -1.26
CA ASN A 38 10.85 30.11 -1.13
C ASN A 38 11.19 31.30 -2.08
N THR A 39 12.14 32.10 -1.65
CA THR A 39 12.62 33.27 -2.44
C THR A 39 13.71 32.88 -3.42
N GLN A 40 13.95 33.71 -4.43
CA GLN A 40 15.09 33.59 -5.34
C GLN A 40 16.43 33.59 -4.58
N ALA A 41 16.57 34.39 -3.54
CA ALA A 41 17.79 34.45 -2.73
C ALA A 41 18.08 33.11 -2.05
N GLN A 42 17.04 32.40 -1.58
CA GLN A 42 17.20 31.04 -1.02
C GLN A 42 17.61 30.02 -2.10
N LEU A 43 17.09 30.11 -3.33
CA LEU A 43 17.55 29.28 -4.45
C LEU A 43 19.04 29.51 -4.72
N GLU A 44 19.47 30.77 -4.74
CA GLU A 44 20.87 31.11 -4.94
C GLU A 44 21.78 30.60 -3.82
N GLU A 45 21.33 30.71 -2.57
CA GLU A 45 22.02 30.13 -1.41
C GLU A 45 22.20 28.63 -1.56
N TYR A 46 21.10 27.88 -1.84
CA TYR A 46 21.12 26.45 -1.98
C TYR A 46 21.96 25.97 -3.18
N CYS A 47 21.88 26.70 -4.29
CA CYS A 47 22.70 26.40 -5.48
C CYS A 47 24.20 26.67 -5.28
N THR A 48 24.60 27.41 -4.24
CA THR A 48 26.01 27.73 -4.01
C THR A 48 26.83 26.46 -3.65
N ASP A 49 26.27 25.54 -2.88
CA ASP A 49 27.01 24.41 -2.33
C ASP A 49 26.23 23.09 -2.30
N ALA A 50 25.14 22.97 -3.04
CA ALA A 50 24.46 21.70 -3.23
C ALA A 50 25.38 20.68 -3.90
N ASP A 51 25.51 19.48 -3.32
CA ASP A 51 26.29 18.37 -3.87
C ASP A 51 25.46 17.54 -4.88
N PHE A 52 24.14 17.64 -4.82
CA PHE A 52 23.21 16.94 -5.71
C PHE A 52 21.86 17.67 -5.76
N VAL A 53 21.19 17.61 -6.90
CA VAL A 53 19.90 18.29 -7.12
C VAL A 53 18.83 17.28 -7.59
N PHE A 54 17.68 17.28 -6.93
CA PHE A 54 16.45 16.67 -7.44
C PHE A 54 15.51 17.77 -7.91
N HIS A 55 15.36 17.91 -9.23
CA HIS A 55 14.45 18.87 -9.84
C HIS A 55 13.09 18.22 -10.08
N LEU A 56 12.21 18.35 -9.08
CA LEU A 56 10.88 17.74 -9.06
C LEU A 56 9.76 18.78 -9.21
N ALA A 57 10.11 20.07 -9.16
CA ALA A 57 9.16 21.15 -9.39
C ALA A 57 8.57 21.06 -10.79
N GLY A 58 7.29 21.32 -10.88
CA GLY A 58 6.57 21.35 -12.15
C GLY A 58 5.07 21.52 -11.95
N VAL A 59 4.41 22.00 -13.00
CA VAL A 59 2.96 22.23 -13.05
C VAL A 59 2.34 21.20 -13.99
N ASN A 60 1.30 20.48 -13.51
CA ASN A 60 0.60 19.46 -14.30
C ASN A 60 -0.92 19.70 -14.40
N ARG A 61 -1.48 20.63 -13.64
CA ARG A 61 -2.89 21.11 -13.76
C ARG A 61 -2.96 22.60 -13.46
N PRO A 62 -2.63 23.44 -14.42
CA PRO A 62 -2.68 24.89 -14.29
C PRO A 62 -4.12 25.41 -14.40
N GLN A 63 -4.31 26.65 -13.99
CA GLN A 63 -5.52 27.43 -14.32
C GLN A 63 -5.40 28.09 -15.71
N ASP A 64 -4.20 28.51 -16.08
CA ASP A 64 -3.86 29.07 -17.39
C ASP A 64 -2.74 28.21 -18.03
N THR A 65 -2.84 27.97 -19.33
CA THR A 65 -1.86 27.23 -20.14
C THR A 65 -0.43 27.76 -19.98
N LYS A 66 -0.27 29.07 -19.76
CA LYS A 66 1.04 29.70 -19.54
C LYS A 66 1.78 29.15 -18.34
N GLU A 67 1.05 28.77 -17.28
CA GLU A 67 1.66 28.19 -16.07
C GLU A 67 2.42 26.87 -16.35
N PHE A 68 2.07 26.15 -17.43
CA PHE A 68 2.86 24.98 -17.83
C PHE A 68 4.28 25.39 -18.22
N TYR A 69 4.40 26.44 -19.01
CA TYR A 69 5.71 26.92 -19.49
C TYR A 69 6.50 27.57 -18.36
N GLU A 70 5.86 28.42 -17.56
CA GLU A 70 6.48 29.09 -16.41
C GLU A 70 7.01 28.06 -15.39
N GLY A 71 6.20 27.05 -15.04
CA GLY A 71 6.55 26.07 -14.01
C GLY A 71 7.43 24.91 -14.48
N ASN A 72 7.37 24.53 -15.76
CA ASN A 72 8.13 23.39 -16.27
C ASN A 72 9.37 23.81 -17.08
N THR A 73 9.31 24.93 -17.81
CA THR A 73 10.38 25.40 -18.69
C THR A 73 11.18 26.52 -18.04
N ASP A 74 10.51 27.63 -17.65
CA ASP A 74 11.22 28.84 -17.20
C ASP A 74 11.89 28.61 -15.84
N PHE A 75 11.25 27.86 -14.94
CA PHE A 75 11.87 27.53 -13.66
C PHE A 75 13.07 26.57 -13.86
N SER A 76 13.00 25.65 -14.81
CA SER A 76 14.16 24.80 -15.18
C SER A 76 15.32 25.63 -15.70
N ALA A 77 15.05 26.61 -16.56
CA ALA A 77 16.06 27.58 -17.07
C ALA A 77 16.65 28.41 -15.92
N THR A 78 15.81 28.86 -14.98
CA THR A 78 16.25 29.66 -13.82
C THR A 78 17.18 28.81 -12.92
N LEU A 79 16.83 27.56 -12.61
CA LEU A 79 17.67 26.68 -11.82
C LEU A 79 19.04 26.46 -12.47
N LEU A 80 19.06 26.12 -13.77
CA LEU A 80 20.30 25.88 -14.52
C LEU A 80 21.17 27.12 -14.59
N LYS A 81 20.57 28.32 -14.84
CA LYS A 81 21.25 29.60 -14.82
C LYS A 81 21.88 29.85 -13.45
N THR A 82 21.13 29.65 -12.35
CA THR A 82 21.62 29.88 -10.99
C THR A 82 22.78 28.97 -10.65
N LEU A 83 22.69 27.65 -10.94
CA LEU A 83 23.78 26.69 -10.74
C LEU A 83 25.05 27.13 -11.50
N LYS A 84 24.90 27.54 -12.76
CA LYS A 84 26.02 28.02 -13.59
C LYS A 84 26.65 29.30 -13.04
N GLU A 85 25.85 30.29 -12.62
CA GLU A 85 26.33 31.54 -12.02
C GLU A 85 27.09 31.32 -10.70
N LYS A 86 26.69 30.30 -9.94
CA LYS A 86 27.40 29.89 -8.73
C LYS A 86 28.61 28.96 -9.01
N GLY A 87 28.86 28.57 -10.25
CA GLY A 87 29.91 27.63 -10.64
C GLY A 87 29.68 26.22 -10.14
N ASN A 88 28.43 25.88 -9.81
CA ASN A 88 28.06 24.59 -9.24
C ASN A 88 27.75 23.56 -10.33
N THR A 89 28.52 22.46 -10.37
CA THR A 89 28.42 21.37 -11.36
C THR A 89 27.70 20.13 -10.80
N ALA A 90 26.95 20.26 -9.72
CA ALA A 90 26.23 19.15 -9.10
C ALA A 90 25.35 18.36 -10.10
N PRO A 91 25.32 17.04 -10.03
CA PRO A 91 24.40 16.23 -10.83
C PRO A 91 22.94 16.54 -10.51
N VAL A 92 22.08 16.50 -11.55
CA VAL A 92 20.66 16.83 -11.45
C VAL A 92 19.82 15.63 -11.90
N VAL A 93 18.95 15.12 -11.04
CA VAL A 93 17.85 14.22 -11.43
C VAL A 93 16.61 15.05 -11.72
N VAL A 94 16.00 14.82 -12.88
CA VAL A 94 14.84 15.58 -13.36
C VAL A 94 13.63 14.67 -13.49
N SER A 95 12.52 15.02 -12.83
CA SER A 95 11.24 14.34 -13.04
C SER A 95 10.52 14.92 -14.27
N SER A 96 10.53 14.19 -15.37
CA SER A 96 9.73 14.47 -16.55
C SER A 96 8.52 13.53 -16.65
N SER A 97 7.86 13.49 -17.77
CA SER A 97 6.66 12.70 -18.02
C SER A 97 6.73 12.02 -19.38
N ILE A 98 6.15 10.83 -19.49
CA ILE A 98 5.93 10.18 -20.79
C ILE A 98 5.11 11.08 -21.73
N GLN A 99 4.33 12.02 -21.21
CA GLN A 99 3.60 12.99 -22.01
C GLN A 99 4.49 13.99 -22.75
N ALA A 100 5.78 14.13 -22.40
CA ALA A 100 6.74 14.91 -23.20
C ALA A 100 6.86 14.43 -24.66
N LEU A 101 6.36 13.23 -24.96
CA LEU A 101 6.28 12.68 -26.32
C LEU A 101 4.97 13.03 -27.06
N LEU A 102 4.03 13.71 -26.40
CA LEU A 102 2.71 14.03 -26.94
C LEU A 102 2.62 15.51 -27.37
N ASP A 103 1.82 15.76 -28.41
CA ASP A 103 1.55 17.12 -28.90
C ASP A 103 0.41 17.80 -28.12
N ASN A 104 0.70 18.13 -26.85
CA ASN A 104 -0.15 18.96 -26.00
C ASN A 104 0.73 19.94 -25.19
N ASP A 105 0.15 21.01 -24.64
CA ASP A 105 0.93 22.06 -23.95
C ASP A 105 1.73 21.54 -22.77
N TYR A 106 1.17 20.65 -21.97
CA TYR A 106 1.91 19.99 -20.88
C TYR A 106 3.11 19.21 -21.40
N GLY A 107 2.90 18.38 -22.43
CA GLY A 107 3.96 17.59 -23.05
C GLY A 107 5.06 18.49 -23.63
N LYS A 108 4.67 19.53 -24.38
CA LYS A 108 5.61 20.51 -24.94
C LYS A 108 6.44 21.19 -23.84
N SER A 109 5.80 21.69 -22.78
CA SER A 109 6.51 22.35 -21.68
C SER A 109 7.50 21.41 -20.97
N LYS A 110 7.14 20.14 -20.78
CA LYS A 110 8.05 19.12 -20.22
C LYS A 110 9.22 18.85 -21.18
N LYS A 111 8.93 18.70 -22.48
CA LYS A 111 9.97 18.49 -23.48
C LYS A 111 10.96 19.63 -23.55
N MET A 112 10.48 20.87 -23.53
CA MET A 112 11.36 22.05 -23.51
C MET A 112 12.24 22.06 -22.25
N GLY A 113 11.69 21.69 -21.08
CA GLY A 113 12.48 21.51 -19.86
C GLY A 113 13.56 20.43 -19.99
N GLU A 114 13.24 19.25 -20.58
CA GLU A 114 14.22 18.21 -20.86
C GLU A 114 15.36 18.71 -21.74
N ASP A 115 15.03 19.44 -22.81
CA ASP A 115 16.02 19.96 -23.77
C ASP A 115 17.00 20.94 -23.11
N LEU A 116 16.51 21.82 -22.21
CA LEU A 116 17.38 22.69 -21.42
C LEU A 116 18.42 21.90 -20.61
N PHE A 117 18.04 20.81 -19.96
CA PHE A 117 18.96 20.00 -19.19
C PHE A 117 19.94 19.22 -20.08
N LEU A 118 19.50 18.70 -21.22
CA LEU A 118 20.34 17.95 -22.15
C LEU A 118 21.37 18.84 -22.86
N GLU A 119 21.00 20.09 -23.19
CA GLU A 119 21.83 21.04 -23.90
C GLU A 119 22.77 21.84 -22.97
N ASN A 120 22.49 21.88 -21.67
CA ASN A 120 23.21 22.72 -20.71
C ASN A 120 24.72 22.41 -20.65
N GLY A 121 25.11 21.12 -20.70
CA GLY A 121 26.49 20.66 -20.68
C GLY A 121 27.31 21.02 -19.43
N HIS A 122 26.75 21.80 -18.47
CA HIS A 122 27.41 22.22 -17.25
C HIS A 122 27.16 21.25 -16.08
N ASN A 123 25.92 20.77 -15.95
CA ASN A 123 25.51 19.83 -14.92
C ASN A 123 25.16 18.47 -15.55
N PRO A 124 25.72 17.35 -15.09
CA PRO A 124 25.21 16.03 -15.51
C PRO A 124 23.73 15.88 -15.18
N ALA A 125 22.88 15.65 -16.17
CA ALA A 125 21.45 15.53 -15.99
C ALA A 125 20.95 14.11 -16.24
N PHE A 126 20.11 13.59 -15.33
CA PHE A 126 19.45 12.29 -15.38
C PHE A 126 17.95 12.50 -15.42
N ILE A 127 17.29 12.13 -16.51
CA ILE A 127 15.90 12.50 -16.80
C ILE A 127 15.00 11.27 -16.79
N ALA A 128 14.00 11.26 -15.93
CA ALA A 128 12.97 10.21 -15.88
C ALA A 128 11.67 10.68 -16.57
N ARG A 129 11.27 10.04 -17.67
CA ARG A 129 9.93 10.18 -18.25
C ARG A 129 8.96 9.25 -17.53
N LEU A 130 8.40 9.75 -16.43
CA LEU A 130 7.53 8.97 -15.56
C LEU A 130 6.17 8.72 -16.20
N TYR A 131 5.66 7.49 -16.03
CA TYR A 131 4.29 7.10 -16.32
C TYR A 131 3.33 7.60 -15.20
N GLY A 132 2.11 7.05 -15.13
CA GLY A 132 1.17 7.38 -14.06
C GLY A 132 1.71 6.96 -12.68
N VAL A 133 2.35 7.88 -11.95
CA VAL A 133 2.91 7.59 -10.62
C VAL A 133 1.78 7.55 -9.60
N PHE A 134 1.72 6.48 -8.79
CA PHE A 134 0.74 6.32 -7.71
C PHE A 134 1.42 5.94 -6.39
N GLY A 135 0.74 6.20 -5.30
CA GLY A 135 1.20 5.88 -3.95
C GLY A 135 0.66 6.86 -2.89
N LYS A 136 1.12 6.68 -1.66
CA LYS A 136 0.76 7.53 -0.53
C LYS A 136 1.06 9.00 -0.80
N TRP A 137 0.18 9.90 -0.29
CA TRP A 137 0.29 11.36 -0.39
C TRP A 137 0.11 11.96 -1.80
N SER A 138 -0.29 11.15 -2.80
CA SER A 138 -0.70 11.69 -4.09
C SER A 138 -2.04 12.41 -3.93
N ARG A 139 -2.13 13.63 -4.48
CA ARG A 139 -3.32 14.48 -4.33
C ARG A 139 -4.44 14.00 -5.25
N PRO A 140 -5.65 13.69 -4.71
CA PRO A 140 -6.82 13.32 -5.52
C PRO A 140 -7.25 14.50 -6.40
N ASN A 141 -7.87 14.18 -7.54
CA ASN A 141 -8.30 15.15 -8.56
C ASN A 141 -7.18 16.05 -9.13
N TYR A 142 -5.94 15.69 -8.87
CA TYR A 142 -4.78 16.45 -9.30
C TYR A 142 -3.70 15.57 -9.97
N ASN A 143 -3.11 14.62 -9.27
CA ASN A 143 -1.98 13.87 -9.80
C ASN A 143 -2.39 12.73 -10.75
N THR A 144 -3.17 11.77 -10.27
CA THR A 144 -3.49 10.56 -11.02
C THR A 144 -4.94 10.11 -10.81
N VAL A 145 -5.44 9.32 -11.75
CA VAL A 145 -6.74 8.64 -11.60
C VAL A 145 -6.74 7.67 -10.41
N VAL A 146 -5.61 7.04 -10.11
CA VAL A 146 -5.47 6.14 -8.94
C VAL A 146 -5.79 6.90 -7.65
N ALA A 147 -5.14 8.06 -7.43
CA ALA A 147 -5.38 8.90 -6.25
C ALA A 147 -6.84 9.32 -6.13
N THR A 148 -7.46 9.70 -7.25
CA THR A 148 -8.87 10.11 -7.30
C THR A 148 -9.79 8.94 -6.94
N PHE A 149 -9.57 7.76 -7.51
CA PHE A 149 -10.39 6.58 -7.24
C PHE A 149 -10.23 6.10 -5.78
N MET A 150 -8.99 6.08 -5.26
CA MET A 150 -8.73 5.74 -3.85
C MET A 150 -9.48 6.66 -2.90
N TYR A 151 -9.34 7.97 -3.12
CA TYR A 151 -10.03 8.98 -2.32
C TYR A 151 -11.56 8.83 -2.41
N ASN A 152 -12.10 8.72 -3.63
CA ASN A 152 -13.54 8.62 -3.81
C ASN A 152 -14.12 7.40 -3.10
N VAL A 153 -13.51 6.23 -3.24
CA VAL A 153 -13.98 5.01 -2.56
C VAL A 153 -13.86 5.12 -1.04
N ALA A 154 -12.74 5.67 -0.53
CA ALA A 154 -12.55 5.88 0.90
C ALA A 154 -13.62 6.80 1.53
N HIS A 155 -14.18 7.71 0.72
CA HIS A 155 -15.18 8.69 1.15
C HIS A 155 -16.60 8.41 0.63
N GLY A 156 -16.86 7.23 0.03
CA GLY A 156 -18.17 6.85 -0.47
C GLY A 156 -18.63 7.67 -1.69
N LEU A 157 -17.70 8.27 -2.43
CA LEU A 157 -17.99 9.06 -3.63
C LEU A 157 -17.99 8.18 -4.89
N PRO A 158 -18.76 8.52 -5.94
CA PRO A 158 -18.83 7.74 -7.16
C PRO A 158 -17.52 7.81 -7.95
N LEU A 159 -17.23 6.72 -8.68
CA LEU A 159 -16.14 6.67 -9.65
C LEU A 159 -16.65 7.07 -11.04
N GLN A 160 -15.91 7.92 -11.73
CA GLN A 160 -16.19 8.27 -13.12
C GLN A 160 -15.26 7.45 -14.04
N ILE A 161 -15.84 6.52 -14.80
CA ILE A 161 -15.13 5.62 -15.71
C ILE A 161 -15.62 5.90 -17.13
N ASN A 162 -14.86 6.67 -17.91
CA ASN A 162 -15.28 7.06 -19.25
C ASN A 162 -14.97 5.96 -20.30
N ASP A 163 -13.86 5.23 -20.10
CA ASP A 163 -13.41 4.15 -20.98
C ASP A 163 -12.79 3.04 -20.13
N PRO A 164 -13.57 1.99 -19.78
CA PRO A 164 -13.11 0.91 -18.92
C PRO A 164 -11.98 0.07 -19.50
N ASP A 165 -11.85 0.00 -20.83
CA ASP A 165 -10.85 -0.80 -21.53
C ASP A 165 -9.53 -0.06 -21.75
N ARG A 166 -9.49 1.23 -21.45
CA ARG A 166 -8.26 2.02 -21.55
C ARG A 166 -7.16 1.45 -20.66
N GLU A 167 -6.07 1.01 -21.29
CA GLU A 167 -4.88 0.53 -20.59
C GLU A 167 -4.12 1.71 -19.93
N LEU A 168 -3.76 1.55 -18.68
CA LEU A 168 -2.92 2.43 -17.91
C LEU A 168 -1.59 1.75 -17.65
N THR A 169 -0.49 2.49 -17.86
CA THR A 169 0.83 2.12 -17.36
C THR A 169 1.09 2.91 -16.09
N LEU A 170 1.33 2.21 -14.99
CA LEU A 170 1.48 2.76 -13.66
C LEU A 170 2.87 2.49 -13.10
N CYS A 171 3.39 3.47 -12.36
CA CYS A 171 4.66 3.41 -11.65
C CYS A 171 4.42 3.65 -10.16
N TYR A 172 4.96 2.81 -9.29
CA TYR A 172 4.80 3.00 -7.85
C TYR A 172 5.81 4.01 -7.32
N ILE A 173 5.34 4.90 -6.44
CA ILE A 173 6.15 6.01 -5.94
C ILE A 173 7.46 5.55 -5.27
N ASP A 174 7.43 4.46 -4.51
CA ASP A 174 8.63 4.01 -3.81
C ASP A 174 9.68 3.43 -4.78
N ASP A 175 9.28 2.88 -5.95
CA ASP A 175 10.23 2.48 -7.00
C ASP A 175 10.89 3.70 -7.66
N VAL A 176 10.12 4.78 -7.87
CA VAL A 176 10.67 6.05 -8.38
C VAL A 176 11.70 6.61 -7.42
N VAL A 177 11.34 6.68 -6.14
CA VAL A 177 12.22 7.20 -5.08
C VAL A 177 13.46 6.34 -4.91
N ALA A 178 13.32 5.02 -4.92
CA ALA A 178 14.45 4.09 -4.84
C ALA A 178 15.44 4.29 -5.98
N LYS A 179 14.94 4.46 -7.23
CA LYS A 179 15.79 4.71 -8.39
C LYS A 179 16.51 6.07 -8.30
N PHE A 180 15.83 7.10 -7.81
CA PHE A 180 16.41 8.42 -7.60
C PHE A 180 17.54 8.38 -6.56
N ILE A 181 17.34 7.65 -5.46
CA ILE A 181 18.38 7.49 -4.43
C ILE A 181 19.55 6.63 -4.94
N ASP A 182 19.28 5.61 -5.74
CA ASP A 182 20.34 4.81 -6.36
C ASP A 182 21.23 5.68 -7.25
N ILE A 183 20.65 6.58 -8.08
CA ILE A 183 21.44 7.53 -8.88
C ILE A 183 22.24 8.50 -7.98
N LEU A 184 21.67 8.97 -6.86
CA LEU A 184 22.38 9.81 -5.90
C LEU A 184 23.59 9.09 -5.28
N GLU A 185 23.42 7.83 -4.90
CA GLU A 185 24.47 7.05 -4.22
C GLU A 185 25.52 6.52 -5.19
N ASN A 186 25.12 6.17 -6.42
CA ASN A 186 25.95 5.51 -7.44
C ASN A 186 26.04 6.34 -8.73
N THR A 187 26.12 7.67 -8.63
CA THR A 187 26.08 8.60 -9.78
C THR A 187 27.10 8.24 -10.88
N ALA A 188 28.28 7.73 -10.51
CA ALA A 188 29.33 7.37 -11.46
C ALA A 188 28.97 6.16 -12.34
N ASP A 189 28.03 5.32 -11.91
CA ASP A 189 27.58 4.12 -12.65
C ASP A 189 26.52 4.46 -13.71
N TYR A 190 26.01 5.68 -13.68
CA TYR A 190 24.98 6.16 -14.59
C TYR A 190 25.56 7.11 -15.65
N LYS A 191 25.08 6.99 -16.88
CA LYS A 191 25.36 7.95 -17.93
C LYS A 191 24.32 9.05 -17.92
N PRO A 192 24.72 10.35 -18.01
CA PRO A 192 23.76 11.44 -18.18
C PRO A 192 22.83 11.19 -19.38
N GLY A 193 21.58 11.59 -19.26
CA GLY A 193 20.51 11.37 -20.25
C GLY A 193 19.27 10.75 -19.64
N PHE A 194 18.50 10.06 -20.46
CA PHE A 194 17.28 9.39 -20.01
C PHE A 194 17.56 8.09 -19.26
N PHE A 195 16.76 7.85 -18.22
CA PHE A 195 16.71 6.58 -17.53
C PHE A 195 15.26 6.14 -17.28
N GLU A 196 15.07 4.85 -17.03
CA GLU A 196 13.76 4.26 -16.82
C GLU A 196 13.59 3.76 -15.38
N ILE A 197 12.34 3.63 -14.94
CA ILE A 197 11.99 2.95 -13.71
C ILE A 197 11.76 1.48 -14.03
N ASP A 198 12.45 0.59 -13.32
CA ASP A 198 12.52 -0.83 -13.67
C ASP A 198 11.18 -1.57 -13.53
N THR A 199 10.30 -1.12 -12.62
CA THR A 199 9.02 -1.77 -12.36
C THR A 199 7.85 -0.93 -12.85
N LEU A 200 7.18 -1.40 -13.90
CA LEU A 200 5.96 -0.82 -14.43
C LEU A 200 4.81 -1.82 -14.34
N HIS A 201 3.61 -1.32 -14.09
CA HIS A 201 2.40 -2.11 -13.99
C HIS A 201 1.40 -1.70 -15.06
N LYS A 202 0.77 -2.68 -15.71
CA LYS A 202 -0.30 -2.45 -16.68
C LYS A 202 -1.63 -2.93 -16.13
N ILE A 203 -2.65 -2.12 -16.26
CA ILE A 203 -4.02 -2.43 -15.83
C ILE A 203 -5.02 -1.59 -16.64
N THR A 204 -6.18 -2.15 -16.96
CA THR A 204 -7.26 -1.34 -17.55
C THR A 204 -7.96 -0.49 -16.50
N LEU A 205 -8.52 0.65 -16.90
CA LEU A 205 -9.22 1.57 -16.01
C LEU A 205 -10.38 0.89 -15.28
N GLY A 206 -11.12 0.02 -15.98
CA GLY A 206 -12.22 -0.76 -15.38
C GLY A 206 -11.76 -1.72 -14.32
N LYS A 207 -10.68 -2.49 -14.57
CA LYS A 207 -10.12 -3.41 -13.57
C LYS A 207 -9.53 -2.67 -12.36
N LEU A 208 -8.93 -1.50 -12.57
CA LEU A 208 -8.45 -0.64 -11.50
C LEU A 208 -9.61 -0.19 -10.60
N ALA A 209 -10.69 0.30 -11.21
CA ALA A 209 -11.89 0.75 -10.50
C ALA A 209 -12.54 -0.39 -9.70
N GLU A 210 -12.66 -1.58 -10.29
CA GLU A 210 -13.18 -2.78 -9.62
C GLU A 210 -12.35 -3.14 -8.38
N LYS A 211 -11.03 -3.23 -8.52
CA LYS A 211 -10.12 -3.53 -7.39
C LYS A 211 -10.29 -2.54 -6.26
N ILE A 212 -10.26 -1.23 -6.56
CA ILE A 212 -10.37 -0.18 -5.54
C ILE A 212 -11.75 -0.20 -4.89
N THR A 213 -12.81 -0.44 -5.64
CA THR A 213 -14.17 -0.59 -5.08
C THR A 213 -14.25 -1.76 -4.10
N ASN A 214 -13.60 -2.88 -4.42
CA ASN A 214 -13.57 -4.04 -3.52
C ASN A 214 -12.74 -3.78 -2.25
N PHE A 215 -11.71 -2.93 -2.31
CA PHE A 215 -10.99 -2.48 -1.11
C PHE A 215 -11.93 -1.76 -0.12
N GLY A 216 -12.82 -0.90 -0.62
CA GLY A 216 -13.81 -0.21 0.21
C GLY A 216 -14.78 -1.13 0.94
N LYS A 217 -15.12 -2.28 0.35
CA LYS A 217 -16.06 -3.25 0.94
C LYS A 217 -15.44 -4.13 2.04
N ASN A 218 -14.11 -4.19 2.12
CA ASN A 218 -13.41 -5.10 3.03
C ASN A 218 -13.88 -4.98 4.48
N ARG A 219 -14.11 -3.78 4.98
CA ARG A 219 -14.47 -3.53 6.38
C ARG A 219 -15.89 -3.98 6.74
N GLU A 220 -16.79 -4.02 5.76
CA GLU A 220 -18.17 -4.50 5.94
C GLU A 220 -18.24 -6.02 5.81
N THR A 221 -17.58 -6.57 4.80
CA THR A 221 -17.63 -8.00 4.48
C THR A 221 -16.61 -8.82 5.25
N LEU A 222 -15.54 -8.17 5.75
CA LEU A 222 -14.32 -8.77 6.30
C LEU A 222 -13.53 -9.60 5.28
N VAL A 223 -13.94 -9.58 4.00
CA VAL A 223 -13.25 -10.31 2.93
C VAL A 223 -12.04 -9.52 2.47
N MET A 224 -10.85 -10.10 2.66
CA MET A 224 -9.60 -9.51 2.20
C MET A 224 -9.54 -9.54 0.68
N PRO A 225 -9.12 -8.43 0.05
CA PRO A 225 -8.87 -8.45 -1.38
C PRO A 225 -7.74 -9.43 -1.72
N ALA A 226 -7.78 -9.95 -2.94
CA ALA A 226 -6.68 -10.77 -3.45
C ALA A 226 -5.41 -9.90 -3.59
N LEU A 227 -4.37 -10.21 -2.81
CA LEU A 227 -3.07 -9.52 -2.80
C LEU A 227 -1.99 -10.36 -3.49
N ASN A 228 -2.36 -11.03 -4.58
CA ASN A 228 -1.52 -12.04 -5.25
C ASN A 228 -0.38 -11.43 -6.06
N THR A 229 -0.52 -10.18 -6.52
CA THR A 229 0.49 -9.49 -7.30
C THR A 229 1.06 -8.31 -6.51
N LEU A 230 2.28 -7.90 -6.90
CA LEU A 230 2.90 -6.71 -6.33
C LEU A 230 2.04 -5.45 -6.55
N LEU A 231 1.35 -5.34 -7.69
CA LEU A 231 0.40 -4.27 -7.94
C LEU A 231 -0.75 -4.28 -6.94
N ASP A 232 -1.34 -5.44 -6.66
CA ASP A 232 -2.46 -5.57 -5.72
C ASP A 232 -2.06 -5.11 -4.31
N GLN A 233 -0.90 -5.54 -3.84
CA GLN A 233 -0.35 -5.16 -2.54
C GLN A 233 -0.12 -3.64 -2.43
N ARG A 234 0.48 -3.05 -3.47
CA ARG A 234 0.75 -1.61 -3.57
C ARG A 234 -0.53 -0.78 -3.64
N LEU A 235 -1.51 -1.24 -4.42
CA LEU A 235 -2.81 -0.57 -4.52
C LEU A 235 -3.55 -0.62 -3.18
N TYR A 236 -3.60 -1.77 -2.51
CA TYR A 236 -4.29 -1.89 -1.23
C TYR A 236 -3.61 -1.04 -0.13
N GLY A 237 -2.29 -1.10 -0.02
CA GLY A 237 -1.53 -0.24 0.91
C GLY A 237 -1.76 1.26 0.62
N THR A 238 -1.79 1.63 -0.67
CA THR A 238 -2.11 3.00 -1.07
C THR A 238 -3.54 3.38 -0.68
N TYR A 239 -4.54 2.49 -0.90
CA TYR A 239 -5.92 2.74 -0.52
C TYR A 239 -6.06 3.07 0.98
N LEU A 240 -5.42 2.30 1.85
CA LEU A 240 -5.49 2.54 3.29
C LEU A 240 -4.93 3.91 3.70
N SER A 241 -4.01 4.49 2.91
CA SER A 241 -3.46 5.82 3.18
C SER A 241 -4.42 6.97 2.81
N TYR A 242 -5.57 6.68 2.20
CA TYR A 242 -6.64 7.64 1.88
C TYR A 242 -7.80 7.61 2.87
N LEU A 243 -7.77 6.72 3.85
CA LEU A 243 -8.76 6.72 4.93
C LEU A 243 -8.51 7.90 5.86
N ASP A 244 -9.57 8.50 6.36
CA ASP A 244 -9.50 9.52 7.42
C ASP A 244 -8.99 8.88 8.71
N GLU A 245 -8.30 9.65 9.55
CA GLU A 245 -7.66 9.17 10.78
C GLU A 245 -8.64 8.55 11.77
N ASP A 246 -9.86 9.06 11.84
CA ASP A 246 -10.94 8.56 12.68
C ASP A 246 -11.56 7.24 12.16
N LYS A 247 -11.21 6.85 10.93
CA LYS A 247 -11.67 5.62 10.28
C LYS A 247 -10.62 4.49 10.29
N PHE A 248 -9.50 4.63 10.99
CA PHE A 248 -8.52 3.55 11.08
C PHE A 248 -9.02 2.36 11.91
N ALA A 249 -9.92 2.59 12.87
CA ALA A 249 -10.53 1.57 13.69
C ALA A 249 -11.98 1.30 13.26
N TYR A 250 -12.41 0.05 13.34
CA TYR A 250 -13.79 -0.36 13.13
C TYR A 250 -14.15 -1.51 14.06
N GLN A 251 -15.42 -1.57 14.45
CA GLN A 251 -15.91 -2.60 15.36
C GLN A 251 -16.36 -3.84 14.59
N LEU A 252 -16.00 -5.01 15.10
CA LEU A 252 -16.49 -6.29 14.61
C LEU A 252 -17.87 -6.60 15.19
N LYS A 253 -18.68 -7.29 14.43
CA LYS A 253 -19.96 -7.82 14.91
C LYS A 253 -19.69 -8.91 15.97
N LYS A 254 -20.15 -8.66 17.19
CA LYS A 254 -20.11 -9.62 18.29
C LYS A 254 -21.40 -10.47 18.28
N ASN A 255 -21.26 -11.77 18.09
CA ASN A 255 -22.35 -12.74 18.25
C ASN A 255 -22.22 -13.37 19.64
N GLU A 256 -23.15 -13.07 20.56
CA GLU A 256 -23.08 -13.48 21.97
C GLU A 256 -24.28 -14.33 22.37
N ASP A 257 -24.02 -15.36 23.16
CA ASP A 257 -25.03 -16.21 23.79
C ASP A 257 -24.57 -16.60 25.24
N ASN A 258 -25.28 -17.54 25.89
CA ASN A 258 -24.96 -18.00 27.24
C ASN A 258 -23.59 -18.71 27.36
N ARG A 259 -23.01 -19.15 26.25
CA ARG A 259 -21.70 -19.85 26.19
C ARG A 259 -20.51 -18.89 26.16
N GLY A 260 -20.70 -17.65 25.69
CA GLY A 260 -19.71 -16.64 25.43
C GLY A 260 -19.99 -15.94 24.11
N TRP A 261 -18.98 -15.29 23.49
CA TRP A 261 -19.18 -14.60 22.22
C TRP A 261 -18.23 -15.12 21.13
N LEU A 262 -18.57 -14.75 19.88
CA LEU A 262 -17.76 -15.00 18.69
C LEU A 262 -17.75 -13.73 17.83
N ALA A 263 -16.59 -13.39 17.30
CA ALA A 263 -16.44 -12.33 16.30
C ALA A 263 -15.57 -12.82 15.15
N GLU A 264 -16.07 -12.65 13.93
CA GLU A 264 -15.28 -12.90 12.72
C GLU A 264 -14.30 -11.75 12.55
N PHE A 265 -13.05 -12.04 12.17
CA PHE A 265 -11.99 -11.05 12.07
C PHE A 265 -11.57 -10.82 10.62
N ILE A 266 -11.34 -11.89 9.84
CA ILE A 266 -10.82 -11.81 8.48
C ILE A 266 -11.33 -13.00 7.67
N LYS A 267 -11.69 -12.74 6.41
CA LYS A 267 -12.16 -13.75 5.44
C LYS A 267 -11.39 -13.62 4.13
N SER A 268 -11.31 -14.71 3.40
CA SER A 268 -10.76 -14.72 2.05
C SER A 268 -11.27 -15.93 1.27
N ASP A 269 -11.57 -15.76 0.01
CA ASP A 269 -11.93 -16.86 -0.89
C ASP A 269 -10.79 -17.88 -1.10
N SER A 270 -9.54 -17.49 -0.79
CA SER A 270 -8.37 -18.34 -0.98
C SER A 270 -7.92 -19.08 0.28
N PHE A 271 -8.20 -18.55 1.49
CA PHE A 271 -7.78 -19.19 2.74
C PHE A 271 -8.90 -19.38 3.77
N GLY A 272 -10.16 -19.14 3.40
CA GLY A 272 -11.29 -19.30 4.31
C GLY A 272 -11.47 -18.14 5.28
N GLN A 273 -11.64 -18.41 6.58
CA GLN A 273 -11.88 -17.38 7.58
C GLN A 273 -11.14 -17.57 8.88
N ILE A 274 -10.86 -16.47 9.57
CA ILE A 274 -10.32 -16.43 10.93
C ILE A 274 -11.34 -15.74 11.81
N PHE A 275 -11.61 -16.34 12.99
CA PHE A 275 -12.51 -15.75 13.99
C PHE A 275 -12.00 -16.04 15.40
N VAL A 276 -12.50 -15.28 16.37
CA VAL A 276 -12.17 -15.42 17.79
C VAL A 276 -13.45 -15.72 18.53
N SER A 277 -13.39 -16.63 19.51
CA SER A 277 -14.50 -16.79 20.45
C SER A 277 -14.02 -16.91 21.89
N THR A 278 -14.91 -16.54 22.81
CA THR A 278 -14.76 -16.89 24.22
C THR A 278 -15.68 -18.04 24.59
N THR A 279 -15.26 -18.81 25.58
CA THR A 279 -16.06 -19.92 26.16
C THR A 279 -15.99 -19.84 27.67
N LYS A 280 -17.13 -19.68 28.34
CA LYS A 280 -17.24 -19.60 29.81
C LYS A 280 -16.81 -20.91 30.48
N PRO A 281 -16.38 -20.87 31.75
CA PRO A 281 -16.02 -22.09 32.51
C PRO A 281 -17.10 -23.16 32.45
N GLY A 282 -16.69 -24.40 32.25
CA GLY A 282 -17.56 -25.59 32.18
C GLY A 282 -18.37 -25.74 30.88
N ILE A 283 -18.28 -24.75 29.95
CA ILE A 283 -19.06 -24.77 28.72
C ILE A 283 -18.32 -25.51 27.62
N THR A 284 -19.10 -26.27 26.84
CA THR A 284 -18.66 -26.98 25.63
C THR A 284 -19.25 -26.29 24.37
N ARG A 285 -18.42 -26.18 23.32
CA ARG A 285 -18.81 -25.82 21.96
C ARG A 285 -18.39 -26.92 20.99
N GLY A 286 -19.08 -27.06 19.87
CA GLY A 286 -18.81 -28.09 18.86
C GLY A 286 -19.82 -29.22 18.94
N ASP A 287 -19.40 -30.45 19.16
CA ASP A 287 -20.17 -31.68 18.97
C ASP A 287 -20.70 -31.80 17.54
N HIS A 288 -19.79 -31.59 16.59
CA HIS A 288 -20.10 -31.69 15.15
C HIS A 288 -18.89 -32.15 14.35
N TRP A 289 -19.14 -32.58 13.13
CA TRP A 289 -18.11 -33.01 12.20
C TRP A 289 -18.30 -32.38 10.81
N HIS A 290 -17.29 -32.51 9.96
CA HIS A 290 -17.23 -31.93 8.63
C HIS A 290 -16.88 -32.99 7.59
N HIS A 291 -17.39 -32.82 6.35
CA HIS A 291 -17.01 -33.68 5.23
C HIS A 291 -15.73 -33.15 4.52
N THR A 292 -15.61 -31.85 4.33
CA THR A 292 -14.54 -31.24 3.55
C THR A 292 -13.83 -30.10 4.29
N LYS A 293 -14.55 -29.38 5.14
CA LYS A 293 -14.04 -28.27 5.90
C LYS A 293 -13.03 -28.74 6.95
N VAL A 294 -11.85 -28.14 6.96
CA VAL A 294 -10.83 -28.35 8.00
C VAL A 294 -10.67 -27.09 8.83
N GLU A 295 -10.32 -27.27 10.10
CA GLU A 295 -10.17 -26.15 11.03
C GLU A 295 -8.86 -26.27 11.81
N LYS A 296 -8.42 -25.17 12.39
CA LYS A 296 -7.34 -25.10 13.39
C LYS A 296 -7.83 -24.34 14.61
N PHE A 297 -7.60 -24.90 15.78
CA PHE A 297 -7.91 -24.27 17.06
C PHE A 297 -6.62 -23.85 17.74
N PHE A 298 -6.60 -22.63 18.25
CA PHE A 298 -5.47 -22.09 19.00
C PHE A 298 -5.97 -21.35 20.24
N VAL A 299 -5.79 -21.98 21.40
CA VAL A 299 -6.18 -21.40 22.70
C VAL A 299 -5.16 -20.32 23.09
N LEU A 300 -5.63 -19.06 23.17
CA LEU A 300 -4.83 -17.90 23.52
C LEU A 300 -4.79 -17.62 25.02
N SER A 301 -5.87 -18.00 25.74
CA SER A 301 -6.01 -17.78 27.19
C SER A 301 -6.95 -18.84 27.79
N GLY A 302 -6.75 -19.17 29.05
CA GLY A 302 -7.52 -20.19 29.75
C GLY A 302 -7.01 -21.60 29.48
N LYS A 303 -7.82 -22.59 29.91
CA LYS A 303 -7.52 -24.05 29.81
C LYS A 303 -8.68 -24.75 29.17
N ALA A 304 -8.43 -25.50 28.08
CA ALA A 304 -9.45 -26.22 27.35
C ALA A 304 -9.07 -27.68 27.11
N GLU A 305 -10.10 -28.56 27.03
CA GLU A 305 -10.01 -29.86 26.42
C GLU A 305 -10.58 -29.80 25.00
N ILE A 306 -9.80 -30.24 24.01
CA ILE A 306 -10.25 -30.47 22.64
C ILE A 306 -10.35 -31.99 22.45
N ALA A 307 -11.56 -32.46 22.19
CA ALA A 307 -11.84 -33.90 22.10
C ALA A 307 -12.39 -34.24 20.71
N PHE A 308 -12.01 -35.41 20.24
CA PHE A 308 -12.40 -35.99 18.94
C PHE A 308 -12.97 -37.38 19.13
N ARG A 309 -13.89 -37.78 18.28
CA ARG A 309 -14.28 -39.15 18.08
C ARG A 309 -14.31 -39.51 16.60
N HIS A 310 -13.61 -40.56 16.25
CA HIS A 310 -13.58 -41.07 14.88
C HIS A 310 -14.96 -41.61 14.47
N MET A 311 -15.48 -41.15 13.31
CA MET A 311 -16.88 -41.41 12.91
C MET A 311 -17.18 -42.90 12.62
N ILE A 312 -16.17 -43.72 12.36
CA ILE A 312 -16.33 -45.13 12.02
C ILE A 312 -15.90 -46.04 13.19
N THR A 313 -14.73 -45.78 13.80
CA THR A 313 -14.17 -46.68 14.84
C THR A 313 -14.62 -46.32 16.25
N ASP A 314 -15.25 -45.16 16.45
CA ASP A 314 -15.62 -44.61 17.76
C ASP A 314 -14.44 -44.32 18.70
N GLU A 315 -13.21 -44.41 18.22
CA GLU A 315 -12.02 -44.06 18.99
C GLU A 315 -12.06 -42.56 19.41
N ILE A 316 -11.82 -42.31 20.70
CA ILE A 316 -11.83 -40.96 21.28
C ILE A 316 -10.39 -40.51 21.57
N ILE A 317 -10.04 -39.31 21.09
CA ILE A 317 -8.76 -38.66 21.32
C ILE A 317 -9.02 -37.36 22.07
N ARG A 318 -8.19 -37.03 23.07
CA ARG A 318 -8.33 -35.82 23.89
C ARG A 318 -7.01 -35.09 24.00
N TYR A 319 -7.03 -33.77 23.77
CA TYR A 319 -5.91 -32.84 23.99
C TYR A 319 -6.28 -31.82 25.05
N THR A 320 -5.46 -31.71 26.09
CA THR A 320 -5.54 -30.59 27.03
C THR A 320 -4.58 -29.48 26.52
N VAL A 321 -5.10 -28.30 26.35
CA VAL A 321 -4.35 -27.14 25.85
C VAL A 321 -4.55 -25.93 26.75
N GLU A 322 -3.49 -25.12 26.89
CA GLU A 322 -3.49 -23.93 27.77
C GLU A 322 -2.88 -22.74 27.02
N GLY A 323 -3.39 -21.52 27.31
CA GLY A 323 -2.93 -20.30 26.65
C GLY A 323 -1.46 -19.93 26.92
N ASN A 324 -0.86 -20.41 28.00
CA ASN A 324 0.55 -20.21 28.32
C ASN A 324 1.51 -21.13 27.54
N THR A 325 0.97 -22.14 26.85
CA THR A 325 1.73 -23.08 26.02
C THR A 325 1.14 -23.04 24.61
N PRO A 326 1.68 -22.20 23.69
CA PRO A 326 1.14 -22.05 22.34
C PRO A 326 1.05 -23.38 21.61
N THR A 327 -0.18 -23.90 21.44
CA THR A 327 -0.44 -25.18 20.81
C THR A 327 -1.57 -25.04 19.80
N VAL A 328 -1.32 -25.41 18.55
CA VAL A 328 -2.34 -25.53 17.51
C VAL A 328 -2.85 -26.95 17.46
N VAL A 329 -4.17 -27.12 17.44
CA VAL A 329 -4.82 -28.41 17.23
C VAL A 329 -5.53 -28.38 15.88
N ASP A 330 -5.11 -29.25 14.97
CA ASP A 330 -5.77 -29.47 13.68
C ASP A 330 -7.05 -30.29 13.87
N ILE A 331 -8.12 -29.85 13.22
CA ILE A 331 -9.42 -30.54 13.21
C ILE A 331 -9.59 -31.19 11.84
N PRO A 332 -9.27 -32.50 11.73
CA PRO A 332 -9.37 -33.20 10.46
C PRO A 332 -10.80 -33.63 10.15
N VAL A 333 -11.08 -33.84 8.87
CA VAL A 333 -12.35 -34.43 8.43
C VAL A 333 -12.51 -35.86 8.94
N GLY A 334 -13.74 -36.34 9.09
CA GLY A 334 -14.04 -37.69 9.52
C GLY A 334 -14.04 -37.90 11.05
N TYR A 335 -13.83 -36.83 11.82
CA TYR A 335 -13.94 -36.82 13.27
C TYR A 335 -15.02 -35.83 13.72
N THR A 336 -15.92 -36.25 14.61
CA THR A 336 -16.68 -35.30 15.41
C THR A 336 -15.78 -34.71 16.49
N HIS A 337 -15.90 -33.44 16.75
CA HIS A 337 -15.02 -32.71 17.65
C HIS A 337 -15.75 -31.68 18.52
N LYS A 338 -15.14 -31.36 19.65
CA LYS A 338 -15.61 -30.33 20.58
C LYS A 338 -14.45 -29.67 21.30
N ILE A 339 -14.68 -28.43 21.78
CA ILE A 339 -13.83 -27.75 22.75
C ILE A 339 -14.61 -27.48 24.03
N THR A 340 -14.06 -27.85 25.16
CA THR A 340 -14.66 -27.67 26.49
C THR A 340 -13.71 -26.81 27.34
N ASN A 341 -14.23 -25.75 27.92
CA ASN A 341 -13.47 -24.97 28.91
C ASN A 341 -13.43 -25.80 30.23
N ILE A 342 -12.24 -26.27 30.59
CA ILE A 342 -11.97 -27.06 31.82
C ILE A 342 -11.24 -26.27 32.90
N GLY A 343 -11.08 -24.92 32.69
CA GLY A 343 -10.47 -23.99 33.64
C GLY A 343 -11.51 -23.15 34.40
N ASP A 344 -11.01 -22.27 35.26
CA ASP A 344 -11.82 -21.39 36.10
C ASP A 344 -12.11 -20.00 35.45
N THR A 345 -11.40 -19.67 34.37
CA THR A 345 -11.52 -18.43 33.64
C THR A 345 -12.07 -18.67 32.23
N GLU A 346 -12.50 -17.61 31.53
CA GLU A 346 -12.89 -17.74 30.13
C GLU A 346 -11.74 -18.27 29.28
N VAL A 347 -12.03 -19.20 28.39
CA VAL A 347 -11.13 -19.61 27.32
C VAL A 347 -11.31 -18.63 26.17
N ILE A 348 -10.21 -18.07 25.67
CA ILE A 348 -10.15 -17.32 24.42
C ILE A 348 -9.46 -18.21 23.39
N CYS A 349 -10.15 -18.51 22.30
CA CYS A 349 -9.64 -19.34 21.23
C CYS A 349 -9.72 -18.61 19.89
N LEU A 350 -8.60 -18.65 19.14
CA LEU A 350 -8.53 -18.26 17.74
C LEU A 350 -8.79 -19.48 16.88
N PHE A 351 -9.62 -19.30 15.88
CA PHE A 351 -10.02 -20.33 14.93
C PHE A 351 -9.62 -19.91 13.52
N TRP A 352 -9.14 -20.87 12.76
CA TRP A 352 -9.10 -20.79 11.32
C TRP A 352 -9.98 -21.88 10.73
N SER A 353 -10.72 -21.57 9.68
CA SER A 353 -11.50 -22.52 8.89
C SER A 353 -11.15 -22.38 7.42
N SER A 354 -10.98 -23.49 6.71
CA SER A 354 -10.54 -23.52 5.31
C SER A 354 -11.52 -22.87 4.32
N GLU A 355 -12.76 -22.60 4.75
CA GLU A 355 -13.81 -21.97 3.95
C GLU A 355 -14.58 -20.93 4.76
N ILE A 356 -15.16 -19.96 4.07
CA ILE A 356 -16.06 -18.97 4.68
C ILE A 356 -17.37 -19.68 5.04
N PHE A 357 -17.87 -19.45 6.26
CA PHE A 357 -19.14 -20.02 6.70
C PHE A 357 -20.29 -19.57 5.79
N ASN A 358 -21.00 -20.57 5.24
CA ASN A 358 -22.21 -20.36 4.45
C ASN A 358 -23.39 -21.01 5.17
N PRO A 359 -24.38 -20.24 5.65
CA PRO A 359 -25.53 -20.78 6.38
C PRO A 359 -26.43 -21.69 5.53
N GLU A 360 -26.41 -21.57 4.19
CA GLU A 360 -27.16 -22.43 3.28
C GLU A 360 -26.50 -23.78 3.03
N LYS A 361 -25.16 -23.85 3.18
CA LYS A 361 -24.34 -25.05 3.02
C LYS A 361 -23.23 -25.09 4.06
N PRO A 362 -23.56 -25.30 5.35
CA PRO A 362 -22.60 -25.07 6.44
C PRO A 362 -21.52 -26.13 6.56
N ASP A 363 -21.58 -27.27 5.85
CA ASP A 363 -20.72 -28.46 6.04
C ASP A 363 -20.46 -28.74 7.53
N THR A 364 -21.51 -28.68 8.35
CA THR A 364 -21.43 -28.86 9.81
C THR A 364 -22.59 -29.71 10.26
N TYR A 365 -22.28 -30.92 10.76
CA TYR A 365 -23.27 -31.94 11.11
C TYR A 365 -23.13 -32.28 12.59
N TYR A 366 -24.19 -32.01 13.34
CA TYR A 366 -24.21 -32.28 14.80
C TYR A 366 -24.11 -33.74 15.11
N VAL A 367 -23.08 -34.16 15.84
CA VAL A 367 -22.86 -35.52 16.38
C VAL A 367 -22.00 -35.37 17.62
N LYS A 368 -22.48 -35.86 18.80
CA LYS A 368 -21.72 -35.77 20.04
C LYS A 368 -20.41 -36.54 19.97
N VAL A 369 -19.37 -36.00 20.61
CA VAL A 369 -18.10 -36.72 20.83
C VAL A 369 -18.29 -37.79 21.88
N ASP A 370 -18.86 -37.45 23.02
CA ASP A 370 -19.20 -38.44 24.05
C ASP A 370 -20.58 -39.06 23.71
N LYS A 371 -20.63 -40.38 23.73
CA LYS A 371 -21.88 -41.16 23.50
C LYS A 371 -22.76 -41.17 24.74
#